data_9e253aad6b1b5ad95b639dde0f3536e9
#
_entry.id   9e253aad6b1b5ad95b639dde0f3536e9
#
_cell.length_a   1.000
_cell.length_b   1.000
_cell.length_c   1.000
_cell.angle_alpha   90.00
_cell.angle_beta   90.00
_cell.angle_gamma   90.00
#
_symmetry.space_group_name_H-M   'P 1'
#
loop_
_entity.id
_entity.type
_entity.pdbx_description
1 polymer ?
#
loop_
_entity_poly.entity_id
_entity_poly.type
_entity_poly.pdbx_seq_one_letter_code
_entity_poly.pdbx_strand_id
1 'polypeptide(L)'
;MSVLRAIPIHVHAAFEVAAAPLLFVAPFALGFSYLAGALSIAVGILLIGLAASVYGEGDRGNLPLSAHAGLDYSLAAATIVAGAVAGIRGDDVATIFLVGFGSAHMALTASTRFSRPLGA
;
A
#
# COMPACT_ATOMS: atom_id res chain seq x y z
N MET A 1 -20.18 9.49 -1.30
CA MET A 1 -20.00 10.81 -1.89
C MET A 1 -18.82 10.81 -2.81
N SER A 2 -19.07 11.18 -4.04
CA SER A 2 -18.05 11.16 -5.09
C SER A 2 -16.90 12.13 -4.83
N VAL A 3 -17.13 13.20 -4.07
CA VAL A 3 -16.10 14.18 -3.75
C VAL A 3 -14.97 13.58 -2.93
N LEU A 4 -15.29 12.66 -2.02
CA LEU A 4 -14.29 12.01 -1.16
C LEU A 4 -13.61 10.83 -1.84
N ARG A 5 -14.13 10.37 -2.97
CA ARG A 5 -13.59 9.24 -3.73
C ARG A 5 -13.32 9.68 -5.15
N ALA A 6 -12.39 10.61 -5.27
CA ALA A 6 -12.09 11.26 -6.54
C ALA A 6 -11.03 10.52 -7.36
N ILE A 7 -10.20 9.69 -6.73
CA ILE A 7 -9.06 9.05 -7.39
C ILE A 7 -9.53 7.83 -8.19
N PRO A 8 -9.29 7.80 -9.51
CA PRO A 8 -9.59 6.62 -10.31
C PRO A 8 -8.69 5.45 -9.92
N ILE A 9 -9.18 4.23 -10.11
CA ILE A 9 -8.43 3.02 -9.73
C ILE A 9 -7.08 2.93 -10.43
N HIS A 10 -6.96 3.37 -11.67
CA HIS A 10 -5.70 3.34 -12.40
C HIS A 10 -4.66 4.28 -11.78
N VAL A 11 -5.10 5.43 -11.31
CA VAL A 11 -4.23 6.39 -10.62
C VAL A 11 -3.80 5.85 -9.26
N HIS A 12 -4.72 5.22 -8.54
CA HIS A 12 -4.42 4.54 -7.28
C HIS A 12 -3.31 3.50 -7.48
N ALA A 13 -3.48 2.61 -8.47
CA ALA A 13 -2.48 1.59 -8.76
C ALA A 13 -1.14 2.19 -9.19
N ALA A 14 -1.15 3.29 -9.93
CA ALA A 14 0.07 3.98 -10.31
C ALA A 14 0.82 4.52 -9.09
N PHE A 15 0.10 5.07 -8.10
CA PHE A 15 0.73 5.50 -6.85
C PHE A 15 1.35 4.32 -6.11
N GLU A 16 0.68 3.18 -6.08
CA GLU A 16 1.21 1.99 -5.41
C GLU A 16 2.50 1.51 -6.07
N VAL A 17 2.53 1.45 -7.39
CA VAL A 17 3.73 1.06 -8.14
C VAL A 17 4.87 2.04 -7.89
N ALA A 18 4.57 3.33 -7.88
CA ALA A 18 5.59 4.36 -7.64
C ALA A 18 6.09 4.35 -6.19
N ALA A 19 5.23 4.00 -5.25
CA ALA A 19 5.56 4.01 -3.82
C ALA A 19 6.31 2.75 -3.36
N ALA A 20 6.07 1.61 -4.00
CA ALA A 20 6.66 0.34 -3.58
C ALA A 20 8.20 0.38 -3.51
N PRO A 21 8.94 1.00 -4.45
CA PRO A 21 10.40 1.10 -4.33
C PRO A 21 10.85 1.77 -3.05
N LEU A 22 10.09 2.70 -2.49
CA LEU A 22 10.44 3.34 -1.22
C LEU A 22 10.49 2.32 -0.08
N LEU A 23 9.57 1.34 -0.09
CA LEU A 23 9.54 0.27 0.91
C LEU A 23 10.74 -0.67 0.78
N PHE A 24 11.28 -0.84 -0.42
CA PHE A 24 12.46 -1.67 -0.65
C PHE A 24 13.76 -0.94 -0.30
N VAL A 25 13.82 0.36 -0.57
CA VAL A 25 15.04 1.15 -0.41
C VAL A 25 15.19 1.68 1.02
N ALA A 26 14.09 2.10 1.65
CA ALA A 26 14.13 2.74 2.96
C ALA A 26 14.85 1.92 4.03
N PRO A 27 14.68 0.59 4.13
CA PRO A 27 15.38 -0.18 5.15
C PRO A 27 16.89 -0.03 5.09
N PHE A 28 17.44 0.05 3.89
CA PHE A 28 18.89 0.17 3.70
C PHE A 28 19.35 1.61 3.81
N ALA A 29 18.61 2.53 3.20
CA ALA A 29 18.97 3.94 3.20
C ALA A 29 18.85 4.57 4.58
N LEU A 30 17.87 4.14 5.38
CA LEU A 30 17.55 4.71 6.69
C LEU A 30 18.01 3.84 7.85
N GLY A 31 18.57 2.68 7.57
CA GLY A 31 19.15 1.82 8.61
C GLY A 31 18.12 1.18 9.53
N PHE A 32 17.04 0.63 8.98
CA PHE A 32 16.04 -0.08 9.78
C PHE A 32 16.66 -1.30 10.47
N SER A 33 16.08 -1.70 11.60
CA SER A 33 16.35 -3.01 12.19
C SER A 33 15.99 -4.13 11.21
N TYR A 34 16.53 -5.32 11.42
CA TYR A 34 16.21 -6.47 10.54
C TYR A 34 14.72 -6.75 10.48
N LEU A 35 14.04 -6.73 11.64
CA LEU A 35 12.60 -6.98 11.67
C LEU A 35 11.84 -5.92 10.88
N ALA A 36 12.11 -4.65 11.15
CA ALA A 36 11.43 -3.56 10.45
C ALA A 36 11.72 -3.57 8.95
N GLY A 37 12.96 -3.88 8.58
CA GLY A 37 13.34 -4.01 7.17
C GLY A 37 12.61 -5.15 6.48
N ALA A 38 12.53 -6.31 7.12
CA ALA A 38 11.80 -7.45 6.57
C ALA A 38 10.31 -7.13 6.38
N LEU A 39 9.70 -6.46 7.37
CA LEU A 39 8.30 -6.05 7.29
C LEU A 39 8.09 -5.04 6.15
N SER A 40 8.98 -4.07 6.01
CA SER A 40 8.90 -3.07 4.93
C SER A 40 8.96 -3.73 3.56
N ILE A 41 9.90 -4.65 3.36
CA ILE A 41 10.05 -5.36 2.10
C ILE A 41 8.82 -6.22 1.81
N ALA A 42 8.29 -6.92 2.82
CA ALA A 42 7.09 -7.72 2.66
C ALA A 42 5.89 -6.87 2.22
N VAL A 43 5.71 -5.71 2.84
CA VAL A 43 4.65 -4.77 2.44
C VAL A 43 4.85 -4.32 0.99
N GLY A 44 6.08 -4.02 0.60
CA GLY A 44 6.38 -3.61 -0.78
C GLY A 44 6.03 -4.68 -1.80
N ILE A 45 6.35 -5.95 -1.51
CA ILE A 45 6.00 -7.07 -2.39
C ILE A 45 4.49 -7.19 -2.52
N LEU A 46 3.77 -7.13 -1.41
CA LEU A 46 2.30 -7.22 -1.43
C LEU A 46 1.68 -6.03 -2.16
N LEU A 47 2.24 -4.86 -1.99
CA LEU A 47 1.75 -3.65 -2.65
C LEU A 47 1.88 -3.75 -4.16
N ILE A 48 3.01 -4.25 -4.66
CA ILE A 48 3.20 -4.47 -6.10
C ILE A 48 2.20 -5.51 -6.61
N GLY A 49 1.98 -6.59 -5.86
CA GLY A 49 1.01 -7.60 -6.23
C GLY A 49 -0.39 -7.05 -6.35
N LEU A 50 -0.80 -6.23 -5.40
CA LEU A 50 -2.11 -5.57 -5.45
C LEU A 50 -2.21 -4.62 -6.65
N ALA A 51 -1.20 -3.78 -6.87
CA ALA A 51 -1.20 -2.86 -8.00
C ALA A 51 -1.27 -3.60 -9.33
N ALA A 52 -0.52 -4.69 -9.46
CA ALA A 52 -0.51 -5.50 -10.67
C ALA A 52 -1.89 -6.10 -10.97
N SER A 53 -2.67 -6.39 -9.94
CA SER A 53 -4.01 -6.96 -10.13
C SER A 53 -4.97 -6.02 -10.86
N VAL A 54 -4.72 -4.72 -10.82
CA VAL A 54 -5.54 -3.72 -11.53
C VAL A 54 -5.27 -3.79 -13.03
N TYR A 55 -4.03 -4.09 -13.43
CA TYR A 55 -3.61 -4.07 -14.82
C TYR A 55 -3.80 -5.41 -15.52
N GLY A 56 -4.29 -6.42 -14.82
CA GLY A 56 -4.56 -7.70 -15.44
C GLY A 56 -5.68 -7.59 -16.47
N GLU A 57 -5.63 -8.43 -17.50
CA GLU A 57 -6.58 -8.42 -18.60
C GLU A 57 -7.55 -9.59 -18.53
N GLY A 58 -8.78 -9.32 -18.90
CA GLY A 58 -9.83 -10.34 -19.03
C GLY A 58 -10.09 -11.05 -17.72
N ASP A 59 -10.20 -12.38 -17.82
CA ASP A 59 -10.55 -13.24 -16.68
C ASP A 59 -9.33 -13.79 -15.95
N ARG A 60 -8.19 -13.20 -16.13
CA ARG A 60 -6.90 -13.74 -15.73
C ARG A 60 -6.62 -13.61 -14.24
N GLY A 61 -7.57 -14.01 -13.42
CA GLY A 61 -7.40 -14.03 -11.99
C GLY A 61 -7.34 -12.66 -11.33
N ASN A 62 -7.86 -11.64 -11.99
CA ASN A 62 -7.91 -10.32 -11.41
C ASN A 62 -8.81 -10.32 -10.19
N LEU A 63 -8.35 -9.67 -9.15
CA LEU A 63 -9.17 -9.50 -7.95
C LEU A 63 -10.40 -8.65 -8.27
N PRO A 64 -11.57 -9.01 -7.74
CA PRO A 64 -12.69 -8.07 -7.72
C PRO A 64 -12.24 -6.77 -7.03
N LEU A 65 -12.72 -5.64 -7.53
CA LEU A 65 -12.27 -4.35 -6.98
C LEU A 65 -12.66 -4.17 -5.51
N SER A 66 -13.77 -4.78 -5.07
CA SER A 66 -14.13 -4.76 -3.66
C SER A 66 -13.12 -5.52 -2.80
N ALA A 67 -12.60 -6.65 -3.30
CA ALA A 67 -11.57 -7.41 -2.60
C ALA A 67 -10.25 -6.65 -2.60
N HIS A 68 -9.91 -5.99 -3.70
CA HIS A 68 -8.72 -5.15 -3.78
C HIS A 68 -8.78 -4.04 -2.72
N ALA A 69 -9.91 -3.36 -2.60
CA ALA A 69 -10.10 -2.32 -1.58
C ALA A 69 -9.90 -2.87 -0.18
N GLY A 70 -10.49 -4.02 0.12
CA GLY A 70 -10.34 -4.66 1.43
C GLY A 70 -8.90 -5.02 1.76
N LEU A 71 -8.17 -5.52 0.76
CA LEU A 71 -6.75 -5.86 0.92
C LEU A 71 -5.89 -4.61 1.09
N ASP A 72 -6.19 -3.52 0.38
CA ASP A 72 -5.47 -2.26 0.55
C ASP A 72 -5.65 -1.69 1.96
N TYR A 73 -6.89 -1.66 2.46
CA TYR A 73 -7.12 -1.21 3.83
C TYR A 73 -6.40 -2.10 4.84
N SER A 74 -6.43 -3.41 4.64
CA SER A 74 -5.75 -4.35 5.52
C SER A 74 -4.25 -4.16 5.49
N LEU A 75 -3.69 -3.98 4.31
CA LEU A 75 -2.24 -3.77 4.14
C LEU A 75 -1.80 -2.43 4.75
N ALA A 76 -2.59 -1.38 4.55
CA ALA A 76 -2.30 -0.08 5.15
C ALA A 76 -2.32 -0.17 6.67
N ALA A 77 -3.34 -0.82 7.24
CA ALA A 77 -3.42 -1.03 8.68
C ALA A 77 -2.25 -1.88 9.20
N ALA A 78 -1.91 -2.95 8.49
CA ALA A 78 -0.78 -3.80 8.86
C ALA A 78 0.55 -3.04 8.83
N THR A 79 0.71 -2.13 7.88
CA THR A 79 1.91 -1.29 7.79
C THR A 79 2.02 -0.35 8.98
N ILE A 80 0.90 0.24 9.40
CA ILE A 80 0.86 1.09 10.60
C ILE A 80 1.22 0.27 11.84
N VAL A 81 0.65 -0.92 11.97
CA VAL A 81 0.96 -1.82 13.10
C VAL A 81 2.43 -2.21 13.09
N ALA A 82 2.99 -2.51 11.92
CA ALA A 82 4.42 -2.83 11.78
C ALA A 82 5.28 -1.66 12.29
N GLY A 83 4.90 -0.44 11.96
CA GLY A 83 5.58 0.75 12.48
C GLY A 83 5.50 0.86 13.99
N ALA A 84 4.33 0.59 14.57
CA ALA A 84 4.17 0.60 16.03
C ALA A 84 5.04 -0.47 16.71
N VAL A 85 5.08 -1.67 16.14
CA VAL A 85 5.94 -2.75 16.65
C VAL A 85 7.41 -2.36 16.60
N ALA A 86 7.84 -1.76 15.49
CA ALA A 86 9.22 -1.26 15.35
C ALA A 86 9.55 -0.25 16.46
N GLY A 87 8.62 0.65 16.77
CA GLY A 87 8.80 1.65 17.82
C GLY A 87 8.93 1.06 19.22
N ILE A 88 8.09 0.06 19.50
CA ILE A 88 8.18 -0.66 20.78
C ILE A 88 9.56 -1.31 20.94
N ARG A 89 10.16 -1.72 19.83
CA ARG A 89 11.49 -2.33 19.82
C ARG A 89 12.63 -1.32 19.67
N GLY A 90 12.33 -0.04 19.73
CA GLY A 90 13.32 1.03 19.73
C GLY A 90 13.75 1.54 18.35
N ASP A 91 13.06 1.17 17.28
CA ASP A 91 13.38 1.62 15.93
C ASP A 91 12.47 2.79 15.54
N ASP A 92 12.81 3.98 16.02
CA ASP A 92 11.98 5.17 15.83
C ASP A 92 11.93 5.61 14.37
N VAL A 93 13.02 5.44 13.62
CA VAL A 93 13.07 5.83 12.21
C VAL A 93 12.10 4.98 11.40
N ALA A 94 12.14 3.67 11.61
CA ALA A 94 11.20 2.77 10.94
C ALA A 94 9.76 3.07 11.33
N THR A 95 9.51 3.43 12.59
CA THR A 95 8.18 3.81 13.05
C THR A 95 7.65 5.01 12.26
N ILE A 96 8.43 6.07 12.18
CA ILE A 96 8.02 7.28 11.47
C ILE A 96 7.71 6.96 10.01
N PHE A 97 8.60 6.20 9.37
CA PHE A 97 8.42 5.85 7.96
C PHE A 97 7.19 4.96 7.75
N LEU A 98 7.07 3.87 8.49
CA LEU A 98 6.01 2.89 8.26
C LEU A 98 4.64 3.42 8.68
N VAL A 99 4.54 4.14 9.79
CA VAL A 99 3.28 4.75 10.19
C VAL A 99 2.88 5.83 9.18
N GLY A 100 3.83 6.65 8.74
CA GLY A 100 3.57 7.66 7.73
C GLY A 100 3.13 7.04 6.40
N PHE A 101 3.84 6.01 5.95
CA PHE A 101 3.51 5.31 4.70
C PHE A 101 2.14 4.65 4.78
N GLY A 102 1.88 3.90 5.84
CA GLY A 102 0.59 3.22 6.03
C GLY A 102 -0.57 4.21 6.12
N SER A 103 -0.36 5.34 6.79
CA SER A 103 -1.38 6.39 6.88
C SER A 103 -1.67 7.02 5.52
N ALA A 104 -0.62 7.27 4.72
CA ALA A 104 -0.78 7.80 3.36
C ALA A 104 -1.51 6.79 2.46
N HIS A 105 -1.16 5.51 2.56
CA HIS A 105 -1.84 4.46 1.81
C HIS A 105 -3.30 4.34 2.22
N MET A 106 -3.60 4.45 3.52
CA MET A 106 -4.97 4.46 4.01
C MET A 106 -5.77 5.62 3.41
N ALA A 107 -5.19 6.81 3.40
CA ALA A 107 -5.82 8.00 2.83
C ALA A 107 -6.04 7.86 1.33
N LEU A 108 -5.06 7.33 0.61
CA LEU A 108 -5.19 7.06 -0.82
C LEU A 108 -6.34 6.09 -1.08
N THR A 109 -6.40 5.00 -0.32
CA THR A 109 -7.44 3.99 -0.48
C THR A 109 -8.82 4.57 -0.18
N ALA A 110 -8.95 5.35 0.90
CA ALA A 110 -10.20 6.00 1.27
C ALA A 110 -10.68 7.01 0.21
N SER A 111 -9.74 7.58 -0.55
CA SER A 111 -10.04 8.57 -1.58
C SER A 111 -10.25 7.96 -2.96
N THR A 112 -10.16 6.65 -3.09
CA THR A 112 -10.21 5.97 -4.38
C THR A 112 -11.61 5.42 -4.67
N ARG A 113 -12.01 5.52 -5.92
CA ARG A 113 -13.20 4.86 -6.45
C ARG A 113 -12.79 3.48 -6.95
N PHE A 114 -13.26 2.45 -6.24
CA PHE A 114 -12.99 1.06 -6.63
C PHE A 114 -14.06 0.59 -7.61
N SER A 115 -14.05 1.22 -8.78
CA SER A 115 -14.94 0.87 -9.87
C SER A 115 -14.22 1.09 -11.19
N ARG A 116 -14.64 0.33 -12.21
CA ARG A 116 -14.09 0.52 -13.54
C ARG A 116 -14.94 1.50 -14.32
N PRO A 117 -14.33 2.30 -15.22
CA PRO A 117 -15.11 3.18 -16.08
C PRO A 117 -16.08 2.38 -16.95
N LEU A 118 -17.26 2.95 -17.19
CA LEU A 118 -18.23 2.35 -18.12
C LEU A 118 -17.64 2.35 -19.52
N GLY A 119 -17.78 1.25 -20.23
CA GLY A 119 -17.30 1.10 -21.59
C GLY A 119 -15.79 0.83 -21.71
N ALA A 120 -15.12 0.64 -20.59
CA ALA A 120 -13.69 0.32 -20.61
C ALA A 120 -13.44 -1.15 -20.95
#